data_b1de27663a80a6b864088e8e61b418c3
#
_entry.id   b1de27663a80a6b864088e8e61b418c3
#
_cell.length_a   1.000
_cell.length_b   1.000
_cell.length_c   1.000
_cell.angle_alpha   90.00
_cell.angle_beta   90.00
_cell.angle_gamma   90.00
#
_symmetry.space_group_name_H-M   'P 1'
#
loop_
_entity.id
_entity.type
_entity.pdbx_description
1 polymer ?
#
loop_
_entity_poly.entity_id
_entity_poly.type
_entity_poly.pdbx_seq_one_letter_code
_entity_poly.pdbx_strand_id
1 'polypeptide(L)'
;MPLEEPAWWYGAGGSIWPRVLSPVGDLYGRLVARRFRRAPLRAGLPVICVGNFTLGGTGKTPLVRHIVGRLRAFGRQPVVLTRGYGGHERGPHWVDKGVDSARRVGDEPLLLVKDVPVLVARDRAAGAAAIAARFGSGGVVVMDDGLQNPALAKDLSIAVLDGRRLFGNGRVFPAGPLRADLAFQLGLVDAVVVNQPAGGACDADWLARFRTRFAKPVLEARVEPVEDTAWLRGRRVLAFAGIGHPARFFQLLEQLGAEVVATRAFADHQPMSEAAAGALLADARRAEADLVTTEKDAARLAGTTGSCGVLAARSRVLAIRLVFGEPDLERLDALLRRALAADQPTAV
;
A
#
# COMPACT_ATOMS: atom_id res chain seq x y z
N MET A 1 2.38 -15.46 -14.79
CA MET A 1 3.17 -15.69 -13.57
C MET A 1 3.38 -14.35 -12.89
N PRO A 2 3.02 -14.17 -11.61
CA PRO A 2 3.50 -13.01 -10.88
C PRO A 2 5.03 -13.12 -10.84
N LEU A 3 5.70 -12.05 -11.21
CA LEU A 3 7.16 -11.98 -11.15
C LEU A 3 7.53 -11.90 -9.67
N GLU A 4 8.11 -12.98 -9.13
CA GLU A 4 8.76 -12.92 -7.83
C GLU A 4 9.87 -11.87 -7.90
N GLU A 5 9.97 -11.04 -6.86
CA GLU A 5 11.01 -10.03 -6.80
C GLU A 5 12.38 -10.71 -6.75
N PRO A 6 13.27 -10.44 -7.71
CA PRO A 6 14.58 -11.08 -7.71
C PRO A 6 15.39 -10.71 -6.47
N ALA A 7 16.04 -11.69 -5.85
CA ALA A 7 16.85 -11.48 -4.64
C ALA A 7 17.93 -10.40 -4.83
N TRP A 8 18.47 -10.25 -6.05
CA TRP A 8 19.48 -9.25 -6.38
C TRP A 8 18.96 -7.80 -6.44
N TRP A 9 17.64 -7.57 -6.31
CA TRP A 9 17.12 -6.21 -6.12
C TRP A 9 17.47 -5.65 -4.75
N TYR A 10 17.58 -6.52 -3.74
CA TYR A 10 17.77 -6.14 -2.33
C TYR A 10 19.02 -6.77 -1.69
N GLY A 11 19.68 -7.69 -2.36
CA GLY A 11 20.84 -8.39 -1.86
C GLY A 11 22.15 -7.73 -2.25
N ALA A 12 23.17 -7.93 -1.41
CA ALA A 12 24.53 -7.53 -1.69
C ALA A 12 25.15 -8.47 -2.73
N GLY A 13 25.55 -7.92 -3.85
CA GLY A 13 26.67 -8.37 -4.66
C GLY A 13 26.57 -9.71 -5.42
N GLY A 14 27.29 -9.77 -6.52
CA GLY A 14 27.59 -10.97 -7.31
C GLY A 14 26.71 -11.17 -8.54
N SER A 15 25.49 -10.64 -8.61
CA SER A 15 24.67 -10.76 -9.81
C SER A 15 25.08 -9.77 -10.89
N ILE A 16 25.24 -10.26 -12.12
CA ILE A 16 25.52 -9.41 -13.29
C ILE A 16 24.23 -8.75 -13.84
N TRP A 17 23.05 -9.30 -13.51
CA TRP A 17 21.77 -8.89 -14.07
C TRP A 17 21.44 -7.40 -13.86
N PRO A 18 21.73 -6.77 -12.71
CA PRO A 18 21.55 -5.34 -12.56
C PRO A 18 22.29 -4.50 -13.58
N ARG A 19 23.51 -4.91 -13.98
CA ARG A 19 24.29 -4.20 -15.00
C ARG A 19 23.75 -4.46 -16.41
N VAL A 20 23.43 -5.69 -16.72
CA VAL A 20 22.91 -6.10 -18.05
C VAL A 20 21.55 -5.46 -18.32
N LEU A 21 20.69 -5.37 -17.30
CA LEU A 21 19.32 -4.84 -17.44
C LEU A 21 19.23 -3.32 -17.28
N SER A 22 20.30 -2.64 -16.82
CA SER A 22 20.28 -1.18 -16.61
C SER A 22 19.87 -0.38 -17.86
N PRO A 23 20.36 -0.65 -19.08
CA PRO A 23 19.94 0.13 -20.25
C PRO A 23 18.43 0.06 -20.50
N VAL A 24 17.82 -1.11 -20.23
CA VAL A 24 16.36 -1.30 -20.33
C VAL A 24 15.65 -0.51 -19.24
N GLY A 25 16.16 -0.55 -18.00
CA GLY A 25 15.64 0.21 -16.88
C GLY A 25 15.71 1.73 -17.13
N ASP A 26 16.83 2.21 -17.65
CA ASP A 26 17.01 3.63 -17.97
C ASP A 26 16.03 4.10 -19.06
N LEU A 27 15.83 3.28 -20.10
CA LEU A 27 14.84 3.57 -21.13
C LEU A 27 13.42 3.62 -20.55
N TYR A 28 13.06 2.63 -19.74
CA TYR A 28 11.77 2.59 -19.04
C TYR A 28 11.56 3.83 -18.15
N GLY A 29 12.58 4.20 -17.35
CA GLY A 29 12.52 5.39 -16.49
C GLY A 29 12.32 6.69 -17.30
N ARG A 30 13.01 6.84 -18.44
CA ARG A 30 12.83 7.99 -19.35
C ARG A 30 11.42 8.04 -19.93
N LEU A 31 10.84 6.90 -20.30
CA LEU A 31 9.46 6.82 -20.80
C LEU A 31 8.45 7.21 -19.70
N VAL A 32 8.66 6.79 -18.46
CA VAL A 32 7.83 7.22 -17.34
C VAL A 32 7.93 8.73 -17.13
N ALA A 33 9.15 9.29 -17.06
CA ALA A 33 9.37 10.73 -16.88
C ALA A 33 8.77 11.57 -18.04
N ARG A 34 8.84 11.05 -19.30
CA ARG A 34 8.26 11.73 -20.46
C ARG A 34 6.76 11.95 -20.33
N ARG A 35 6.04 11.06 -19.64
CA ARG A 35 4.58 11.20 -19.44
C ARG A 35 4.24 12.44 -18.63
N PHE A 36 5.14 12.94 -17.79
CA PHE A 36 4.98 14.14 -16.95
C PHE A 36 5.19 15.46 -17.70
N ARG A 37 5.49 15.45 -18.99
CA ARG A 37 5.61 16.66 -19.80
C ARG A 37 4.27 17.36 -20.08
N ARG A 38 3.17 16.64 -19.93
CA ARG A 38 1.83 17.21 -20.08
C ARG A 38 1.38 17.81 -18.77
N ALA A 39 0.75 18.99 -18.84
CA ALA A 39 0.17 19.61 -17.66
C ALA A 39 -0.95 18.71 -17.07
N PRO A 40 -0.95 18.48 -15.76
CA PRO A 40 -1.98 17.70 -15.11
C PRO A 40 -3.31 18.49 -15.05
N LEU A 41 -4.43 17.78 -15.08
CA LEU A 41 -5.74 18.37 -14.81
C LEU A 41 -5.89 18.66 -13.31
N ARG A 42 -6.55 19.78 -12.98
CA ARG A 42 -6.96 20.10 -11.60
C ARG A 42 -8.38 19.58 -11.36
N ALA A 43 -8.57 18.94 -10.20
CA ALA A 43 -9.86 18.31 -9.88
C ALA A 43 -10.92 19.28 -9.35
N GLY A 44 -10.58 20.51 -8.97
CA GLY A 44 -11.44 21.40 -8.20
C GLY A 44 -11.74 20.89 -6.78
N LEU A 45 -10.94 19.93 -6.31
CA LEU A 45 -10.94 19.37 -4.97
C LEU A 45 -9.50 19.13 -4.56
N PRO A 46 -9.17 19.19 -3.24
CA PRO A 46 -7.86 18.78 -2.75
C PRO A 46 -7.54 17.35 -3.14
N VAL A 47 -6.36 17.11 -3.70
CA VAL A 47 -5.86 15.80 -4.10
C VAL A 47 -4.63 15.44 -3.28
N ILE A 48 -4.78 14.48 -2.39
CA ILE A 48 -3.70 13.93 -1.58
C ILE A 48 -3.30 12.58 -2.17
N CYS A 49 -2.06 12.46 -2.62
CA CYS A 49 -1.55 11.24 -3.24
C CYS A 49 -0.69 10.45 -2.27
N VAL A 50 -1.01 9.18 -2.11
CA VAL A 50 -0.17 8.18 -1.44
C VAL A 50 0.42 7.27 -2.50
N GLY A 51 1.74 7.13 -2.51
CA GLY A 51 2.44 6.25 -3.45
C GLY A 51 3.69 5.62 -2.85
N ASN A 52 4.52 5.04 -3.70
CA ASN A 52 5.82 4.50 -3.31
C ASN A 52 6.80 4.57 -4.49
N PHE A 53 8.08 4.38 -4.19
CA PHE A 53 9.16 4.47 -5.17
C PHE A 53 9.43 3.14 -5.88
N THR A 54 9.18 2.02 -5.19
CA THR A 54 9.56 0.67 -5.62
C THR A 54 8.33 -0.15 -6.03
N LEU A 55 8.55 -1.20 -6.76
CA LEU A 55 7.57 -2.27 -6.92
C LEU A 55 7.39 -3.02 -5.58
N GLY A 56 6.27 -3.71 -5.42
CA GLY A 56 5.94 -4.49 -4.23
C GLY A 56 5.21 -3.73 -3.13
N GLY A 57 4.92 -4.43 -2.05
CA GLY A 57 4.13 -3.94 -0.92
C GLY A 57 4.97 -3.14 0.09
N THR A 58 4.79 -1.84 0.18
CA THR A 58 5.51 -0.94 1.10
C THR A 58 4.68 -0.48 2.30
N GLY A 59 3.39 -0.84 2.36
CA GLY A 59 2.48 -0.36 3.41
C GLY A 59 1.66 0.87 3.02
N LYS A 60 1.38 1.09 1.72
CA LYS A 60 0.52 2.19 1.24
C LYS A 60 -0.88 2.16 1.86
N THR A 61 -1.55 1.01 1.82
CA THR A 61 -2.93 0.88 2.30
C THR A 61 -3.12 1.31 3.77
N PRO A 62 -2.26 0.90 4.73
CA PRO A 62 -2.32 1.44 6.09
C PRO A 62 -2.13 2.95 6.16
N LEU A 63 -1.26 3.56 5.34
CA LEU A 63 -1.11 5.03 5.31
C LEU A 63 -2.35 5.71 4.72
N VAL A 64 -2.94 5.17 3.65
CA VAL A 64 -4.20 5.68 3.09
C VAL A 64 -5.29 5.69 4.16
N ARG A 65 -5.46 4.59 4.91
CA ARG A 65 -6.42 4.51 6.02
C ARG A 65 -6.14 5.53 7.12
N HIS A 66 -4.87 5.71 7.48
CA HIS A 66 -4.46 6.69 8.48
C HIS A 66 -4.82 8.11 8.04
N ILE A 67 -4.46 8.50 6.79
CA ILE A 67 -4.79 9.81 6.21
C ILE A 67 -6.31 10.02 6.14
N VAL A 68 -7.08 9.03 5.72
CA VAL A 68 -8.55 9.08 5.71
C VAL A 68 -9.10 9.39 7.11
N GLY A 69 -8.58 8.75 8.15
CA GLY A 69 -8.95 9.02 9.54
C GLY A 69 -8.64 10.46 9.96
N ARG A 70 -7.44 10.99 9.61
CA ARG A 70 -7.06 12.38 9.91
C ARG A 70 -7.94 13.39 9.19
N LEU A 71 -8.22 13.17 7.90
CA LEU A 71 -9.09 14.05 7.12
C LEU A 71 -10.52 14.12 7.69
N ARG A 72 -11.05 12.99 8.15
CA ARG A 72 -12.35 12.97 8.84
C ARG A 72 -12.32 13.73 10.16
N ALA A 73 -11.25 13.59 10.94
CA ALA A 73 -11.04 14.39 12.15
C ALA A 73 -10.95 15.90 11.89
N PHE A 74 -10.58 16.30 10.66
CA PHE A 74 -10.59 17.69 10.20
C PHE A 74 -11.96 18.12 9.60
N GLY A 75 -13.00 17.29 9.72
CA GLY A 75 -14.36 17.57 9.20
C GLY A 75 -14.49 17.45 7.68
N ARG A 76 -13.53 16.77 7.00
CA ARG A 76 -13.56 16.59 5.54
C ARG A 76 -14.17 15.23 5.17
N GLN A 77 -14.59 15.12 3.89
CA GLN A 77 -15.16 13.90 3.32
C GLN A 77 -14.16 13.24 2.37
N PRO A 78 -13.22 12.41 2.87
CA PRO A 78 -12.25 11.74 2.03
C PRO A 78 -12.91 10.66 1.17
N VAL A 79 -12.46 10.56 -0.08
CA VAL A 79 -12.82 9.51 -1.04
C VAL A 79 -11.54 8.93 -1.61
N VAL A 80 -11.38 7.62 -1.55
CA VAL A 80 -10.21 6.97 -2.15
C VAL A 80 -10.43 6.79 -3.64
N LEU A 81 -9.49 7.30 -4.43
CA LEU A 81 -9.42 7.11 -5.87
C LEU A 81 -8.28 6.15 -6.21
N THR A 82 -8.61 4.97 -6.69
CA THR A 82 -7.63 3.93 -7.02
C THR A 82 -7.76 3.42 -8.44
N ARG A 83 -6.75 2.69 -8.93
CA ARG A 83 -6.77 2.07 -10.27
C ARG A 83 -7.57 0.77 -10.30
N GLY A 84 -7.78 0.13 -9.15
CA GLY A 84 -8.34 -1.21 -9.11
C GLY A 84 -7.35 -2.25 -9.63
N TYR A 85 -6.11 -2.23 -9.11
CA TYR A 85 -5.08 -3.18 -9.54
C TYR A 85 -5.53 -4.62 -9.28
N GLY A 86 -5.30 -5.51 -10.25
CA GLY A 86 -5.77 -6.91 -10.21
C GLY A 86 -7.23 -7.10 -10.65
N GLY A 87 -8.04 -6.02 -10.67
CA GLY A 87 -9.40 -6.05 -11.19
C GLY A 87 -9.48 -5.74 -12.68
N HIS A 88 -10.63 -6.06 -13.30
CA HIS A 88 -10.89 -5.75 -14.71
C HIS A 88 -11.70 -4.47 -14.91
N GLU A 89 -12.30 -3.91 -13.85
CA GLU A 89 -13.07 -2.66 -13.92
C GLU A 89 -12.17 -1.50 -14.39
N ARG A 90 -12.71 -0.67 -15.28
CA ARG A 90 -12.00 0.50 -15.80
C ARG A 90 -12.46 1.79 -15.16
N GLY A 91 -13.71 1.82 -14.71
CA GLY A 91 -14.34 2.96 -14.05
C GLY A 91 -14.64 4.16 -15.00
N PRO A 92 -15.14 5.27 -14.40
CA PRO A 92 -15.39 5.47 -12.96
C PRO A 92 -16.46 4.55 -12.39
N HIS A 93 -16.14 3.77 -11.33
CA HIS A 93 -17.04 2.84 -10.68
C HIS A 93 -16.95 2.97 -9.17
N TRP A 94 -18.07 3.24 -8.51
CA TRP A 94 -18.17 3.26 -7.04
C TRP A 94 -18.19 1.83 -6.52
N VAL A 95 -17.23 1.52 -5.67
CA VAL A 95 -17.11 0.18 -5.11
C VAL A 95 -18.24 -0.09 -4.12
N ASP A 96 -18.92 -1.21 -4.31
CA ASP A 96 -19.95 -1.73 -3.41
C ASP A 96 -19.51 -3.08 -2.86
N LYS A 97 -19.27 -3.13 -1.53
CA LYS A 97 -18.83 -4.34 -0.82
C LYS A 97 -19.83 -5.51 -0.96
N GLY A 98 -21.13 -5.23 -1.12
CA GLY A 98 -22.18 -6.25 -1.24
C GLY A 98 -22.29 -6.87 -2.62
N VAL A 99 -21.75 -6.19 -3.65
CA VAL A 99 -21.91 -6.55 -5.06
C VAL A 99 -20.58 -6.87 -5.73
N ASP A 100 -19.53 -6.09 -5.40
CA ASP A 100 -18.25 -6.20 -6.08
C ASP A 100 -17.37 -7.31 -5.50
N SER A 101 -16.60 -7.94 -6.38
CA SER A 101 -15.59 -8.95 -6.03
C SER A 101 -14.18 -8.44 -6.31
N ALA A 102 -13.17 -9.08 -5.68
CA ALA A 102 -11.76 -8.79 -5.94
C ALA A 102 -11.39 -8.95 -7.42
N ARG A 103 -12.04 -9.87 -8.13
CA ARG A 103 -11.85 -10.05 -9.58
C ARG A 103 -12.37 -8.87 -10.38
N ARG A 104 -13.41 -8.18 -9.91
CA ARG A 104 -13.96 -7.01 -10.60
C ARG A 104 -13.18 -5.74 -10.30
N VAL A 105 -13.01 -5.39 -9.03
CA VAL A 105 -12.47 -4.09 -8.63
C VAL A 105 -11.04 -4.14 -8.07
N GLY A 106 -10.51 -5.32 -7.81
CA GLY A 106 -9.24 -5.53 -7.08
C GLY A 106 -9.47 -5.75 -5.58
N ASP A 107 -8.50 -6.32 -4.89
CA ASP A 107 -8.58 -6.62 -3.47
C ASP A 107 -8.39 -5.38 -2.58
N GLU A 108 -7.51 -4.44 -2.96
CA GLU A 108 -7.29 -3.20 -2.20
C GLU A 108 -8.53 -2.31 -2.12
N PRO A 109 -9.28 -2.06 -3.22
CA PRO A 109 -10.56 -1.35 -3.15
C PRO A 109 -11.59 -2.00 -2.23
N LEU A 110 -11.70 -3.35 -2.25
CA LEU A 110 -12.61 -4.09 -1.36
C LEU A 110 -12.19 -3.99 0.12
N LEU A 111 -10.90 -3.89 0.38
CA LEU A 111 -10.39 -3.67 1.72
C LEU A 111 -10.74 -2.27 2.21
N LEU A 112 -10.50 -1.24 1.38
CA LEU A 112 -10.69 0.16 1.73
C LEU A 112 -12.16 0.58 1.82
N VAL A 113 -13.06 -0.01 1.02
CA VAL A 113 -14.49 0.37 1.02
C VAL A 113 -15.19 0.06 2.33
N LYS A 114 -14.58 -0.76 3.20
CA LYS A 114 -15.09 -0.99 4.56
C LYS A 114 -15.05 0.28 5.41
N ASP A 115 -14.08 1.15 5.14
CA ASP A 115 -13.76 2.31 5.98
C ASP A 115 -14.13 3.63 5.31
N VAL A 116 -14.15 3.70 3.98
CA VAL A 116 -14.24 4.96 3.22
C VAL A 116 -14.89 4.72 1.86
N PRO A 117 -15.65 5.67 1.27
CA PRO A 117 -16.06 5.58 -0.12
C PRO A 117 -14.86 5.41 -1.05
N VAL A 118 -14.95 4.44 -1.96
CA VAL A 118 -13.88 4.12 -2.92
C VAL A 118 -14.42 4.22 -4.34
N LEU A 119 -13.67 4.89 -5.18
CA LEU A 119 -13.91 4.98 -6.62
C LEU A 119 -12.75 4.31 -7.37
N VAL A 120 -13.07 3.31 -8.16
CA VAL A 120 -12.13 2.74 -9.13
C VAL A 120 -12.23 3.51 -10.44
N ALA A 121 -11.11 4.05 -10.91
CA ALA A 121 -11.04 4.67 -12.23
C ALA A 121 -9.61 4.56 -12.79
N ARG A 122 -9.43 3.97 -13.97
CA ARG A 122 -8.14 3.97 -14.67
C ARG A 122 -7.79 5.37 -15.17
N ASP A 123 -8.78 6.11 -15.67
CA ASP A 123 -8.66 7.54 -15.89
C ASP A 123 -8.90 8.28 -14.57
N ARG A 124 -7.79 8.76 -13.97
CA ARG A 124 -7.82 9.46 -12.69
C ARG A 124 -8.54 10.81 -12.77
N ALA A 125 -8.48 11.48 -13.92
CA ALA A 125 -9.14 12.76 -14.10
C ALA A 125 -10.66 12.58 -14.14
N ALA A 126 -11.15 11.60 -14.90
CA ALA A 126 -12.56 11.24 -14.90
C ALA A 126 -13.06 10.78 -13.51
N GLY A 127 -12.22 10.01 -12.79
CA GLY A 127 -12.51 9.62 -11.41
C GLY A 127 -12.63 10.81 -10.46
N ALA A 128 -11.71 11.75 -10.52
CA ALA A 128 -11.74 12.96 -9.69
C ALA A 128 -12.97 13.84 -10.00
N ALA A 129 -13.33 13.98 -11.27
CA ALA A 129 -14.54 14.68 -11.68
C ALA A 129 -15.83 14.03 -11.12
N ALA A 130 -15.90 12.69 -11.12
CA ALA A 130 -17.02 11.97 -10.53
C ALA A 130 -17.11 12.14 -9.00
N ILE A 131 -15.96 12.25 -8.32
CA ILE A 131 -15.91 12.56 -6.89
C ILE A 131 -16.38 13.99 -6.64
N ALA A 132 -15.89 14.97 -7.41
CA ALA A 132 -16.29 16.37 -7.30
C ALA A 132 -17.80 16.55 -7.51
N ALA A 133 -18.36 15.89 -8.50
CA ALA A 133 -19.80 15.93 -8.77
C ALA A 133 -20.65 15.39 -7.61
N ARG A 134 -20.14 14.42 -6.85
CA ARG A 134 -20.91 13.79 -5.77
C ARG A 134 -20.72 14.45 -4.41
N PHE A 135 -19.50 14.95 -4.09
CA PHE A 135 -19.13 15.43 -2.76
C PHE A 135 -18.97 16.96 -2.69
N GLY A 136 -18.95 17.65 -3.82
CA GLY A 136 -18.76 19.11 -3.86
C GLY A 136 -17.48 19.54 -3.13
N SER A 137 -17.46 20.79 -2.63
CA SER A 137 -16.30 21.37 -1.94
C SER A 137 -15.91 20.71 -0.60
N GLY A 138 -16.78 19.86 -0.03
CA GLY A 138 -16.48 19.08 1.17
C GLY A 138 -15.57 17.86 0.89
N GLY A 139 -15.50 17.42 -0.36
CA GLY A 139 -14.75 16.25 -0.79
C GLY A 139 -13.25 16.45 -0.74
N VAL A 140 -12.53 15.36 -0.50
CA VAL A 140 -11.05 15.28 -0.64
C VAL A 140 -10.70 13.97 -1.35
N VAL A 141 -9.96 14.07 -2.43
CA VAL A 141 -9.47 12.89 -3.15
C VAL A 141 -8.22 12.35 -2.46
N VAL A 142 -8.27 11.12 -1.97
CA VAL A 142 -7.09 10.37 -1.52
C VAL A 142 -6.71 9.40 -2.63
N MET A 143 -5.69 9.74 -3.40
CA MET A 143 -5.25 8.97 -4.56
C MET A 143 -4.32 7.86 -4.13
N ASP A 144 -4.79 6.62 -4.18
CA ASP A 144 -3.98 5.42 -3.87
C ASP A 144 -3.17 4.98 -5.08
N ASP A 145 -1.85 4.75 -4.85
CA ASP A 145 -0.84 4.36 -5.86
C ASP A 145 -0.83 5.30 -7.09
N GLY A 146 -0.82 6.60 -6.81
CA GLY A 146 -0.92 7.62 -7.84
C GLY A 146 0.38 8.36 -8.16
N LEU A 147 1.50 8.08 -7.49
CA LEU A 147 2.72 8.89 -7.61
C LEU A 147 3.22 9.00 -9.05
N GLN A 148 3.26 7.89 -9.79
CA GLN A 148 3.71 7.86 -11.19
C GLN A 148 2.57 8.15 -12.19
N ASN A 149 1.42 8.66 -11.75
CA ASN A 149 0.34 9.11 -12.63
C ASN A 149 0.40 10.63 -12.83
N PRO A 150 0.65 11.12 -14.07
CA PRO A 150 0.75 12.55 -14.34
C PRO A 150 -0.59 13.22 -14.67
N ALA A 151 -1.68 12.46 -14.81
CA ALA A 151 -2.93 13.01 -15.37
C ALA A 151 -3.64 13.97 -14.42
N LEU A 152 -3.47 13.82 -13.11
CA LEU A 152 -4.14 14.61 -12.08
C LEU A 152 -3.13 15.40 -11.27
N ALA A 153 -3.35 16.70 -11.08
CA ALA A 153 -2.58 17.54 -10.18
C ALA A 153 -2.76 17.06 -8.73
N LYS A 154 -1.71 17.18 -7.94
CA LYS A 154 -1.69 16.74 -6.54
C LYS A 154 -1.31 17.92 -5.68
N ASP A 155 -2.08 18.18 -4.63
CA ASP A 155 -1.82 19.26 -3.66
C ASP A 155 -0.88 18.77 -2.56
N LEU A 156 -0.81 17.45 -2.35
CA LEU A 156 0.15 16.78 -1.46
C LEU A 156 0.47 15.40 -2.00
N SER A 157 1.74 15.10 -2.14
CA SER A 157 2.23 13.76 -2.53
C SER A 157 3.10 13.18 -1.42
N ILE A 158 2.70 12.03 -0.89
CA ILE A 158 3.44 11.31 0.16
C ILE A 158 3.86 9.94 -0.37
N ALA A 159 5.14 9.61 -0.28
CA ALA A 159 5.62 8.28 -0.62
C ALA A 159 5.92 7.46 0.62
N VAL A 160 5.48 6.20 0.61
CA VAL A 160 5.85 5.22 1.64
C VAL A 160 7.12 4.49 1.21
N LEU A 161 8.08 4.45 2.11
CA LEU A 161 9.33 3.70 1.97
C LEU A 161 9.38 2.58 3.00
N ASP A 162 9.69 1.36 2.56
CA ASP A 162 9.97 0.24 3.47
C ASP A 162 11.32 0.45 4.14
N GLY A 163 11.35 0.63 5.47
CA GLY A 163 12.56 0.92 6.23
C GLY A 163 13.61 -0.20 6.24
N ARG A 164 13.24 -1.43 5.85
CA ARG A 164 14.17 -2.56 5.72
C ARG A 164 14.78 -2.65 4.31
N ARG A 165 13.94 -2.43 3.29
CA ARG A 165 14.33 -2.62 1.88
C ARG A 165 14.80 -1.34 1.21
N LEU A 166 14.39 -0.21 1.73
CA LEU A 166 14.73 1.12 1.23
C LEU A 166 14.48 1.24 -0.28
N PHE A 167 15.48 1.68 -1.01
CA PHE A 167 15.45 1.78 -2.48
C PHE A 167 16.02 0.54 -3.19
N GLY A 168 16.31 -0.55 -2.42
CA GLY A 168 16.99 -1.72 -2.95
C GLY A 168 18.36 -1.37 -3.53
N ASN A 169 18.68 -1.91 -4.70
CA ASN A 169 19.94 -1.62 -5.39
C ASN A 169 19.95 -0.25 -6.11
N GLY A 170 18.92 0.58 -5.93
CA GLY A 170 18.82 1.92 -6.49
C GLY A 170 18.59 1.99 -7.99
N ARG A 171 18.28 0.87 -8.66
CA ARG A 171 18.08 0.80 -10.12
C ARG A 171 16.60 0.74 -10.47
N VAL A 172 16.30 1.19 -11.69
CA VAL A 172 14.94 1.16 -12.24
C VAL A 172 14.62 -0.24 -12.77
N PHE A 173 13.36 -0.65 -12.68
CA PHE A 173 12.83 -1.89 -13.23
C PHE A 173 13.18 -2.03 -14.73
N PRO A 174 13.64 -3.20 -15.20
CA PRO A 174 13.83 -4.47 -14.50
C PRO A 174 15.18 -4.64 -13.78
N ALA A 175 16.11 -3.71 -13.87
CA ALA A 175 17.44 -3.77 -13.26
C ALA A 175 17.41 -3.64 -11.73
N GLY A 176 16.34 -3.14 -11.15
CA GLY A 176 16.10 -2.98 -9.73
C GLY A 176 14.64 -2.72 -9.44
N PRO A 177 14.27 -2.42 -8.19
CA PRO A 177 12.89 -2.30 -7.77
C PRO A 177 12.25 -0.94 -8.10
N LEU A 178 13.03 0.10 -8.47
CA LEU A 178 12.49 1.44 -8.66
C LEU A 178 11.52 1.51 -9.85
N ARG A 179 10.41 2.23 -9.68
CA ARG A 179 9.40 2.46 -10.72
C ARG A 179 9.82 3.52 -11.75
N ALA A 180 10.75 4.39 -11.39
CA ALA A 180 11.39 5.38 -12.25
C ALA A 180 12.72 5.81 -11.62
N ASP A 181 13.47 6.69 -12.28
CA ASP A 181 14.67 7.29 -11.71
C ASP A 181 14.38 7.87 -10.30
N LEU A 182 15.29 7.63 -9.34
CA LEU A 182 15.08 8.02 -7.95
C LEU A 182 15.00 9.53 -7.77
N ALA A 183 15.88 10.28 -8.40
CA ALA A 183 15.89 11.75 -8.27
C ALA A 183 14.60 12.34 -8.85
N PHE A 184 14.15 11.81 -10.00
CA PHE A 184 12.87 12.17 -10.58
C PHE A 184 11.71 11.89 -9.62
N GLN A 185 11.64 10.70 -9.03
CA GLN A 185 10.56 10.34 -8.10
C GLN A 185 10.59 11.17 -6.81
N LEU A 186 11.78 11.46 -6.26
CA LEU A 186 11.95 12.35 -5.09
C LEU A 186 11.48 13.78 -5.39
N GLY A 187 11.62 14.23 -6.62
CA GLY A 187 11.07 15.51 -7.07
C GLY A 187 9.54 15.58 -7.03
N LEU A 188 8.86 14.43 -7.19
CA LEU A 188 7.39 14.34 -7.23
C LEU A 188 6.72 14.34 -5.85
N VAL A 189 7.44 14.12 -4.75
CA VAL A 189 6.86 13.96 -3.42
C VAL A 189 7.16 15.17 -2.52
N ASP A 190 6.23 15.47 -1.63
CA ASP A 190 6.33 16.52 -0.62
C ASP A 190 6.80 15.98 0.72
N ALA A 191 6.60 14.70 0.99
CA ALA A 191 7.08 14.01 2.18
C ALA A 191 7.33 12.52 1.91
N VAL A 192 8.18 11.91 2.72
CA VAL A 192 8.40 10.45 2.74
C VAL A 192 8.02 9.92 4.11
N VAL A 193 7.24 8.84 4.14
CA VAL A 193 6.95 8.07 5.35
C VAL A 193 7.79 6.80 5.32
N VAL A 194 8.73 6.67 6.23
CA VAL A 194 9.52 5.45 6.42
C VAL A 194 8.74 4.52 7.33
N ASN A 195 8.24 3.42 6.75
CA ASN A 195 7.56 2.37 7.49
C ASN A 195 8.60 1.47 8.15
N GLN A 196 8.78 1.64 9.44
CA GLN A 196 9.78 0.94 10.23
C GLN A 196 9.59 -0.58 10.17
N PRO A 197 10.67 -1.37 10.12
CA PRO A 197 10.58 -2.83 10.12
C PRO A 197 9.98 -3.32 11.44
N ALA A 198 9.18 -4.38 11.36
CA ALA A 198 8.68 -5.05 12.55
C ALA A 198 9.87 -5.54 13.40
N GLY A 199 9.86 -5.24 14.71
CA GLY A 199 10.90 -5.64 15.67
C GLY A 199 12.27 -5.00 15.51
N GLY A 200 12.36 -3.89 14.78
CA GLY A 200 13.62 -3.18 14.60
C GLY A 200 13.42 -1.74 14.18
N ALA A 201 14.50 -1.07 13.88
CA ALA A 201 14.52 0.27 13.30
C ALA A 201 15.21 0.25 11.93
N CYS A 202 14.88 1.20 11.09
CA CYS A 202 15.66 1.52 9.91
C CYS A 202 17.08 1.89 10.31
N ASP A 203 18.06 1.60 9.45
CA ASP A 203 19.44 2.04 9.67
C ASP A 203 19.49 3.55 9.95
N ALA A 204 19.91 3.90 11.17
CA ALA A 204 19.88 5.28 11.65
C ALA A 204 20.83 6.19 10.85
N ASP A 205 21.99 5.69 10.44
CA ASP A 205 22.96 6.45 9.65
C ASP A 205 22.44 6.67 8.24
N TRP A 206 21.79 5.67 7.66
CA TRP A 206 21.12 5.84 6.37
C TRP A 206 20.02 6.89 6.46
N LEU A 207 19.18 6.80 7.48
CA LEU A 207 18.06 7.72 7.68
C LEU A 207 18.55 9.16 7.89
N ALA A 208 19.61 9.38 8.67
CA ALA A 208 20.23 10.67 8.86
C ALA A 208 20.78 11.25 7.55
N ARG A 209 21.52 10.44 6.77
CA ARG A 209 22.01 10.84 5.44
C ARG A 209 20.87 11.14 4.47
N PHE A 210 19.79 10.34 4.52
CA PHE A 210 18.63 10.58 3.66
C PHE A 210 17.94 11.90 4.02
N ARG A 211 17.69 12.17 5.29
CA ARG A 211 17.13 13.44 5.78
C ARG A 211 17.95 14.66 5.33
N THR A 212 19.26 14.56 5.38
CA THR A 212 20.17 15.65 4.94
C THR A 212 20.05 15.91 3.44
N ARG A 213 19.90 14.86 2.62
CA ARG A 213 19.82 14.98 1.16
C ARG A 213 18.43 15.32 0.64
N PHE A 214 17.40 14.83 1.31
CA PHE A 214 16.01 15.08 0.97
C PHE A 214 15.47 16.25 1.79
N ALA A 215 15.60 17.45 1.29
CA ALA A 215 15.26 18.70 1.98
C ALA A 215 13.76 18.88 2.30
N LYS A 216 12.97 17.80 2.32
CA LYS A 216 11.54 17.76 2.65
C LYS A 216 11.30 16.82 3.84
N PRO A 217 10.11 16.85 4.48
CA PRO A 217 9.82 16.03 5.66
C PRO A 217 10.02 14.52 5.41
N VAL A 218 10.74 13.87 6.33
CA VAL A 218 10.88 12.42 6.43
C VAL A 218 10.30 12.00 7.77
N LEU A 219 9.14 11.36 7.72
CA LEU A 219 8.35 10.92 8.87
C LEU A 219 8.59 9.43 9.12
N GLU A 220 8.55 9.01 10.36
CA GLU A 220 8.67 7.61 10.75
C GLU A 220 7.33 7.09 11.24
N ALA A 221 6.99 5.91 10.78
CA ALA A 221 5.77 5.21 11.22
C ALA A 221 6.07 3.74 11.43
N ARG A 222 5.30 3.10 12.29
CA ARG A 222 5.39 1.66 12.55
C ARG A 222 4.03 0.99 12.37
N VAL A 223 4.07 -0.29 12.04
CA VAL A 223 2.88 -1.12 11.94
C VAL A 223 2.55 -1.68 13.31
N GLU A 224 1.31 -1.48 13.74
CA GLU A 224 0.75 -2.07 14.95
C GLU A 224 -0.57 -2.80 14.64
N PRO A 225 -0.92 -3.83 15.41
CA PRO A 225 -2.26 -4.39 15.37
C PRO A 225 -3.33 -3.35 15.69
N VAL A 226 -4.51 -3.51 15.09
CA VAL A 226 -5.67 -2.65 15.39
C VAL A 226 -6.31 -3.03 16.72
N GLU A 227 -6.41 -4.33 16.99
CA GLU A 227 -7.09 -4.90 18.15
C GLU A 227 -6.09 -5.52 19.13
N ASP A 228 -6.56 -5.84 20.34
CA ASP A 228 -5.78 -6.61 21.29
C ASP A 228 -5.38 -7.98 20.72
N THR A 229 -4.12 -8.28 20.85
CA THR A 229 -3.50 -9.51 20.33
C THR A 229 -3.14 -10.51 21.44
N ALA A 230 -3.63 -10.32 22.66
CA ALA A 230 -3.40 -11.23 23.79
C ALA A 230 -3.76 -12.69 23.45
N TRP A 231 -4.73 -12.89 22.56
CA TRP A 231 -5.14 -14.20 22.06
C TRP A 231 -4.06 -14.95 21.26
N LEU A 232 -3.03 -14.27 20.76
CA LEU A 232 -1.90 -14.89 20.03
C LEU A 232 -0.86 -15.52 20.95
N ARG A 233 -0.76 -15.04 22.18
CA ARG A 233 0.31 -15.46 23.11
C ARG A 233 0.27 -16.96 23.40
N GLY A 234 1.33 -17.67 23.06
CA GLY A 234 1.43 -19.12 23.23
C GLY A 234 0.50 -19.94 22.34
N ARG A 235 -0.23 -19.32 21.41
CA ARG A 235 -1.08 -20.03 20.44
C ARG A 235 -0.26 -20.61 19.33
N ARG A 236 -0.52 -21.87 19.01
CA ARG A 236 0.02 -22.54 17.83
C ARG A 236 -0.71 -22.03 16.59
N VAL A 237 0.03 -21.44 15.67
CA VAL A 237 -0.53 -20.75 14.51
C VAL A 237 0.03 -21.31 13.21
N LEU A 238 -0.83 -21.63 12.26
CA LEU A 238 -0.50 -21.77 10.85
C LEU A 238 -0.83 -20.42 10.18
N ALA A 239 0.23 -19.69 9.78
CA ALA A 239 0.08 -18.40 9.15
C ALA A 239 0.13 -18.53 7.62
N PHE A 240 -0.79 -17.87 6.91
CA PHE A 240 -0.74 -17.81 5.46
C PHE A 240 -0.97 -16.39 4.96
N ALA A 241 -0.27 -16.01 3.88
CA ALA A 241 -0.38 -14.70 3.29
C ALA A 241 0.00 -14.69 1.81
N GLY A 242 -0.82 -14.01 0.99
CA GLY A 242 -0.59 -13.71 -0.41
C GLY A 242 -0.41 -12.22 -0.64
N ILE A 243 0.54 -11.61 0.04
CA ILE A 243 0.91 -10.20 -0.04
C ILE A 243 2.35 -10.05 -0.52
N GLY A 244 2.76 -8.85 -0.93
CA GLY A 244 4.10 -8.60 -1.46
C GLY A 244 5.26 -9.02 -0.54
N HIS A 245 5.04 -9.03 0.79
CA HIS A 245 6.07 -9.39 1.79
C HIS A 245 5.52 -10.27 2.90
N PRO A 246 5.21 -11.55 2.64
CA PRO A 246 4.62 -12.45 3.63
C PRO A 246 5.47 -12.62 4.89
N ALA A 247 6.80 -12.63 4.74
CA ALA A 247 7.72 -12.80 5.87
C ALA A 247 7.55 -11.73 6.96
N ARG A 248 7.17 -10.49 6.60
CA ARG A 248 6.88 -9.44 7.60
C ARG A 248 5.67 -9.78 8.46
N PHE A 249 4.65 -10.34 7.84
CA PHE A 249 3.44 -10.77 8.55
C PHE A 249 3.75 -11.92 9.50
N PHE A 250 4.54 -12.90 9.06
CA PHE A 250 4.93 -14.03 9.89
C PHE A 250 5.79 -13.58 11.08
N GLN A 251 6.77 -12.71 10.86
CA GLN A 251 7.58 -12.12 11.93
C GLN A 251 6.75 -11.31 12.93
N LEU A 252 5.74 -10.58 12.45
CA LEU A 252 4.84 -9.84 13.34
C LEU A 252 4.07 -10.78 14.27
N LEU A 253 3.57 -11.92 13.77
CA LEU A 253 2.89 -12.91 14.60
C LEU A 253 3.80 -13.49 15.70
N GLU A 254 5.06 -13.80 15.36
CA GLU A 254 6.06 -14.27 16.33
C GLU A 254 6.34 -13.21 17.42
N GLN A 255 6.48 -11.95 17.04
CA GLN A 255 6.68 -10.83 17.97
C GLN A 255 5.48 -10.60 18.89
N LEU A 256 4.28 -10.88 18.42
CA LEU A 256 3.06 -10.84 19.22
C LEU A 256 2.89 -12.06 20.15
N GLY A 257 3.89 -12.98 20.15
CA GLY A 257 3.96 -14.12 21.03
C GLY A 257 3.26 -15.38 20.52
N ALA A 258 2.93 -15.45 19.23
CA ALA A 258 2.41 -16.67 18.61
C ALA A 258 3.53 -17.72 18.42
N GLU A 259 3.21 -18.99 18.63
CA GLU A 259 4.02 -20.12 18.18
C GLU A 259 3.69 -20.42 16.71
N VAL A 260 4.44 -19.85 15.77
CA VAL A 260 4.20 -20.03 14.34
C VAL A 260 4.74 -21.41 13.91
N VAL A 261 3.88 -22.42 13.95
CA VAL A 261 4.26 -23.82 13.65
C VAL A 261 4.41 -24.09 12.16
N ALA A 262 3.77 -23.31 11.31
CA ALA A 262 3.92 -23.40 9.86
C ALA A 262 3.56 -22.07 9.19
N THR A 263 4.22 -21.79 8.05
CA THR A 263 3.93 -20.64 7.20
C THR A 263 3.62 -21.08 5.78
N ARG A 264 2.71 -20.39 5.10
CA ARG A 264 2.43 -20.56 3.68
C ARG A 264 2.36 -19.22 2.98
N ALA A 265 3.36 -18.96 2.15
CA ALA A 265 3.39 -17.78 1.30
C ALA A 265 2.75 -18.10 -0.07
N PHE A 266 1.91 -17.19 -0.53
CA PHE A 266 1.32 -17.20 -1.87
C PHE A 266 1.80 -15.98 -2.64
N ALA A 267 1.74 -16.03 -3.96
CA ALA A 267 2.08 -14.86 -4.77
C ALA A 267 1.08 -13.71 -4.52
N ASP A 268 1.60 -12.48 -4.54
CA ASP A 268 0.74 -11.29 -4.35
C ASP A 268 -0.37 -11.25 -5.42
N HIS A 269 -1.58 -10.92 -5.01
CA HIS A 269 -2.80 -10.92 -5.83
C HIS A 269 -3.21 -12.28 -6.44
N GLN A 270 -2.59 -13.39 -6.04
CA GLN A 270 -2.99 -14.71 -6.52
C GLN A 270 -4.32 -15.13 -5.87
N PRO A 271 -5.34 -15.51 -6.67
CA PRO A 271 -6.55 -16.09 -6.12
C PRO A 271 -6.25 -17.40 -5.39
N MET A 272 -6.89 -17.61 -4.23
CA MET A 272 -6.81 -18.87 -3.51
C MET A 272 -7.54 -19.96 -4.27
N SER A 273 -6.88 -21.10 -4.54
CA SER A 273 -7.53 -22.26 -5.15
C SER A 273 -8.17 -23.16 -4.10
N GLU A 274 -9.20 -23.90 -4.50
CA GLU A 274 -9.87 -24.91 -3.64
C GLU A 274 -8.88 -25.93 -3.09
N ALA A 275 -7.93 -26.40 -3.91
CA ALA A 275 -6.90 -27.35 -3.50
C ALA A 275 -5.95 -26.74 -2.45
N ALA A 276 -5.51 -25.48 -2.64
CA ALA A 276 -4.64 -24.80 -1.68
C ALA A 276 -5.37 -24.53 -0.35
N ALA A 277 -6.64 -24.12 -0.42
CA ALA A 277 -7.47 -23.92 0.77
C ALA A 277 -7.69 -25.23 1.54
N GLY A 278 -7.99 -26.33 0.83
CA GLY A 278 -8.12 -27.66 1.43
C GLY A 278 -6.84 -28.13 2.10
N ALA A 279 -5.67 -27.89 1.47
CA ALA A 279 -4.38 -28.21 2.05
C ALA A 279 -4.09 -27.42 3.33
N LEU A 280 -4.36 -26.09 3.35
CA LEU A 280 -4.23 -25.27 4.54
C LEU A 280 -5.10 -25.75 5.71
N LEU A 281 -6.36 -26.10 5.43
CA LEU A 281 -7.28 -26.65 6.42
C LEU A 281 -6.80 -28.00 7.00
N ALA A 282 -6.25 -28.88 6.15
CA ALA A 282 -5.70 -30.17 6.56
C ALA A 282 -4.41 -30.00 7.36
N ASP A 283 -3.51 -29.09 6.93
CA ASP A 283 -2.26 -28.79 7.63
C ASP A 283 -2.53 -28.20 9.02
N ALA A 284 -3.47 -27.27 9.14
CA ALA A 284 -3.85 -26.65 10.42
C ALA A 284 -4.43 -27.69 11.40
N ARG A 285 -5.27 -28.62 10.91
CA ARG A 285 -5.80 -29.72 11.74
C ARG A 285 -4.69 -30.65 12.24
N ARG A 286 -3.75 -31.05 11.35
CA ARG A 286 -2.62 -31.93 11.73
C ARG A 286 -1.68 -31.29 12.73
N ALA A 287 -1.48 -29.98 12.61
CA ALA A 287 -0.62 -29.22 13.50
C ALA A 287 -1.30 -28.76 14.78
N GLU A 288 -2.62 -29.02 14.92
CA GLU A 288 -3.46 -28.47 16.01
C GLU A 288 -3.25 -26.96 16.16
N ALA A 289 -3.29 -26.24 15.03
CA ALA A 289 -2.97 -24.82 14.95
C ALA A 289 -4.16 -23.98 14.47
N ASP A 290 -4.28 -22.77 15.00
CA ASP A 290 -5.20 -21.76 14.52
C ASP A 290 -4.72 -21.19 13.17
N LEU A 291 -5.63 -21.01 12.22
CA LEU A 291 -5.34 -20.36 10.95
C LEU A 291 -5.34 -18.85 11.13
N VAL A 292 -4.26 -18.17 10.73
CA VAL A 292 -4.17 -16.70 10.80
C VAL A 292 -3.71 -16.14 9.45
N THR A 293 -4.38 -15.07 9.02
CA THR A 293 -4.12 -14.43 7.73
C THR A 293 -4.21 -12.90 7.81
N THR A 294 -3.93 -12.23 6.68
CA THR A 294 -4.01 -10.78 6.55
C THR A 294 -5.43 -10.32 6.17
N GLU A 295 -5.74 -9.03 6.41
CA GLU A 295 -7.00 -8.43 5.94
C GLU A 295 -7.15 -8.49 4.41
N LYS A 296 -6.03 -8.41 3.66
CA LYS A 296 -6.02 -8.47 2.20
C LYS A 296 -6.42 -9.86 1.70
N ASP A 297 -5.89 -10.91 2.32
CA ASP A 297 -6.27 -12.30 1.99
C ASP A 297 -7.69 -12.62 2.42
N ALA A 298 -8.12 -12.14 3.59
CA ALA A 298 -9.50 -12.28 4.03
C ALA A 298 -10.48 -11.58 3.08
N ALA A 299 -10.13 -10.41 2.54
CA ALA A 299 -10.95 -9.72 1.54
C ALA A 299 -11.07 -10.52 0.23
N ARG A 300 -10.01 -11.22 -0.18
CA ARG A 300 -10.04 -12.13 -1.36
C ARG A 300 -10.90 -13.36 -1.15
N LEU A 301 -10.93 -13.88 0.08
CA LEU A 301 -11.72 -15.05 0.46
C LEU A 301 -13.20 -14.72 0.72
N ALA A 302 -13.53 -13.43 0.87
CA ALA A 302 -14.89 -13.00 1.15
C ALA A 302 -15.87 -13.40 0.02
N GLY A 303 -17.01 -14.01 0.40
CA GLY A 303 -18.03 -14.46 -0.53
C GLY A 303 -17.68 -15.71 -1.32
N THR A 304 -16.54 -16.36 -1.07
CA THR A 304 -16.19 -17.66 -1.68
C THR A 304 -16.96 -18.80 -0.99
N THR A 305 -17.09 -19.92 -1.70
CA THR A 305 -17.75 -21.16 -1.22
C THR A 305 -16.73 -22.30 -1.16
N GLY A 306 -17.16 -23.52 -0.91
CA GLY A 306 -16.27 -24.68 -0.87
C GLY A 306 -15.19 -24.60 0.21
N SER A 307 -14.00 -25.14 -0.07
CA SER A 307 -12.86 -25.09 0.84
C SER A 307 -12.38 -23.67 1.11
N CYS A 308 -12.45 -22.77 0.12
CA CYS A 308 -12.13 -21.35 0.28
C CYS A 308 -13.08 -20.68 1.28
N GLY A 309 -14.39 -20.95 1.21
CA GLY A 309 -15.37 -20.44 2.17
C GLY A 309 -15.16 -20.97 3.59
N VAL A 310 -14.83 -22.26 3.72
CA VAL A 310 -14.47 -22.86 5.02
C VAL A 310 -13.18 -22.25 5.57
N LEU A 311 -12.17 -22.02 4.73
CA LEU A 311 -10.92 -21.35 5.11
C LEU A 311 -11.21 -19.94 5.60
N ALA A 312 -12.03 -19.16 4.88
CA ALA A 312 -12.43 -17.81 5.30
C ALA A 312 -13.09 -17.80 6.69
N ALA A 313 -14.03 -18.73 6.92
CA ALA A 313 -14.77 -18.83 8.18
C ALA A 313 -13.91 -19.27 9.38
N ARG A 314 -12.84 -20.06 9.12
CA ARG A 314 -11.94 -20.59 10.16
C ARG A 314 -10.70 -19.76 10.41
N SER A 315 -10.39 -18.83 9.53
CA SER A 315 -9.20 -18.02 9.66
C SER A 315 -9.45 -16.78 10.52
N ARG A 316 -8.58 -16.55 11.48
CA ARG A 316 -8.51 -15.27 12.19
C ARG A 316 -7.71 -14.28 11.36
N VAL A 317 -8.13 -13.03 11.38
CA VAL A 317 -7.52 -11.95 10.62
C VAL A 317 -6.75 -11.06 11.57
N LEU A 318 -5.46 -10.84 11.30
CA LEU A 318 -4.69 -9.82 11.99
C LEU A 318 -4.79 -8.52 11.19
N ALA A 319 -5.65 -7.62 11.66
CA ALA A 319 -5.76 -6.27 11.13
C ALA A 319 -4.63 -5.39 11.65
N ILE A 320 -4.07 -4.54 10.79
CA ILE A 320 -2.95 -3.67 11.12
C ILE A 320 -3.26 -2.20 10.80
N ARG A 321 -2.65 -1.31 11.57
CA ARG A 321 -2.66 0.14 11.34
C ARG A 321 -1.25 0.70 11.33
N LEU A 322 -1.10 1.88 10.75
CA LEU A 322 0.12 2.66 10.82
C LEU A 322 0.03 3.65 11.97
N VAL A 323 1.06 3.70 12.80
CA VAL A 323 1.15 4.60 13.96
C VAL A 323 2.38 5.47 13.84
N PHE A 324 2.21 6.75 14.10
CA PHE A 324 3.27 7.75 14.14
C PHE A 324 3.58 8.13 15.58
N GLY A 325 4.83 8.49 15.86
CA GLY A 325 5.17 9.24 17.06
C GLY A 325 4.57 10.65 16.99
N GLU A 326 4.32 11.25 18.15
CA GLU A 326 3.63 12.56 18.24
C GLU A 326 4.24 13.64 17.36
N PRO A 327 5.58 13.87 17.32
CA PRO A 327 6.16 14.89 16.46
C PRO A 327 5.93 14.66 14.96
N ASP A 328 5.93 13.40 14.51
CA ASP A 328 5.72 13.08 13.10
C ASP A 328 4.23 13.08 12.73
N LEU A 329 3.34 12.78 13.68
CA LEU A 329 1.91 12.95 13.51
C LEU A 329 1.55 14.43 13.33
N GLU A 330 2.09 15.32 14.16
CA GLU A 330 1.90 16.77 14.02
C GLU A 330 2.39 17.30 12.68
N ARG A 331 3.56 16.85 12.22
CA ARG A 331 4.10 17.21 10.90
C ARG A 331 3.20 16.72 9.76
N LEU A 332 2.69 15.47 9.86
CA LEU A 332 1.74 14.94 8.88
C LEU A 332 0.46 15.79 8.85
N ASP A 333 -0.09 16.12 10.02
CA ASP A 333 -1.29 16.96 10.14
C ASP A 333 -1.09 18.35 9.54
N ALA A 334 0.09 18.97 9.76
CA ALA A 334 0.42 20.26 9.16
C ALA A 334 0.47 20.18 7.63
N LEU A 335 1.05 19.12 7.06
CA LEU A 335 1.06 18.89 5.62
C LEU A 335 -0.36 18.73 5.05
N LEU A 336 -1.19 17.93 5.72
CA LEU A 336 -2.59 17.70 5.33
C LEU A 336 -3.40 19.01 5.38
N ARG A 337 -3.29 19.78 6.46
CA ARG A 337 -3.98 21.09 6.60
C ARG A 337 -3.54 22.08 5.52
N ARG A 338 -2.25 22.13 5.18
CA ARG A 338 -1.74 22.98 4.10
C ARG A 338 -2.32 22.61 2.75
N ALA A 339 -2.42 21.32 2.43
CA ALA A 339 -3.03 20.83 1.20
C ALA A 339 -4.52 21.20 1.11
N LEU A 340 -5.25 21.15 2.24
CA LEU A 340 -6.65 21.53 2.31
C LEU A 340 -6.89 23.04 2.16
N ALA A 341 -5.93 23.87 2.57
CA ALA A 341 -6.03 25.33 2.48
C ALA A 341 -5.73 25.85 1.06
N ALA A 342 -4.93 25.14 0.27
CA ALA A 342 -4.56 25.52 -1.09
C ALA A 342 -5.74 25.54 -2.07
N ASP A 343 -6.87 24.91 -1.74
CA ASP A 343 -8.08 24.80 -2.57
C ASP A 343 -9.16 25.83 -2.18
N GLN A 344 -8.94 26.68 -1.18
CA GLN A 344 -9.88 27.78 -0.93
C GLN A 344 -9.63 28.87 -1.98
N PRO A 345 -10.62 29.21 -2.83
CA PRO A 345 -10.50 30.38 -3.68
C PRO A 345 -10.21 31.57 -2.75
N THR A 346 -9.12 32.27 -3.02
CA THR A 346 -8.84 33.55 -2.36
C THR A 346 -10.11 34.40 -2.52
N ALA A 347 -10.81 34.62 -1.43
CA ALA A 347 -11.93 35.55 -1.41
C ALA A 347 -11.37 36.92 -1.82
N VAL A 348 -11.69 37.34 -3.03
CA VAL A 348 -11.44 38.67 -3.57
C VAL A 348 -12.55 39.59 -3.11
#